data_4d4362648784b45e18970562cbe893e2
#
_entry.id   4d4362648784b45e18970562cbe893e2
#
_cell.length_a   1.000
_cell.length_b   1.000
_cell.length_c   1.000
_cell.angle_alpha   90.00
_cell.angle_beta   90.00
_cell.angle_gamma   90.00
#
_symmetry.space_group_name_H-M   'P 1'
#
loop_
_entity.id
_entity.type
_entity.pdbx_description
1 polymer ?
#
loop_
_entity_poly.entity_id
_entity_poly.type
_entity_poly.pdbx_seq_one_letter_code
_entity_poly.pdbx_strand_id
1 'polypeptide(L)'
;MGNTEFTNMCKKLVAKYFNEHSEKIKINPEKVYVVWLSKVLENNKALLSTPIMDGMYYEVTYNGDKHEIYLDAYRKKENNAFNADEILEELGDSEIN
;
A
#
# COMPACT_ATOMS: atom_id res chain seq x y z
N MET A 1 -15.39 8.93 -3.86
CA MET A 1 -15.30 7.50 -4.25
C MET A 1 -15.50 6.64 -3.03
N GLY A 2 -16.40 5.69 -3.07
CA GLY A 2 -16.61 4.77 -1.97
C GLY A 2 -15.49 3.75 -1.86
N ASN A 3 -15.39 3.08 -0.69
CA ASN A 3 -14.29 2.15 -0.45
C ASN A 3 -14.25 0.97 -1.41
N THR A 4 -15.40 0.38 -1.72
CA THR A 4 -15.45 -0.76 -2.64
C THR A 4 -15.03 -0.36 -4.05
N GLU A 5 -15.56 0.75 -4.53
CA GLU A 5 -15.20 1.26 -5.85
C GLU A 5 -13.71 1.59 -5.93
N PHE A 6 -13.20 2.26 -4.90
CA PHE A 6 -11.80 2.64 -4.84
C PHE A 6 -10.90 1.40 -4.79
N THR A 7 -11.25 0.42 -3.96
CA THR A 7 -10.47 -0.81 -3.82
C THR A 7 -10.39 -1.57 -5.13
N ASN A 8 -11.52 -1.69 -5.82
CA ASN A 8 -11.55 -2.40 -7.11
C ASN A 8 -10.70 -1.67 -8.15
N MET A 9 -10.78 -0.36 -8.19
CA MET A 9 -9.97 0.45 -9.08
C MET A 9 -8.48 0.29 -8.78
N CYS A 10 -8.12 0.32 -7.49
CA CYS A 10 -6.73 0.16 -7.08
C CYS A 10 -6.15 -1.18 -7.53
N LYS A 11 -6.91 -2.26 -7.36
CA LYS A 11 -6.44 -3.59 -7.76
C LYS A 11 -6.19 -3.66 -9.25
N LYS A 12 -7.07 -3.09 -10.04
CA LYS A 12 -6.90 -3.04 -11.50
C LYS A 12 -5.70 -2.20 -11.89
N LEU A 13 -5.52 -1.07 -11.24
CA LEU A 13 -4.40 -0.16 -11.54
C LEU A 13 -3.06 -0.82 -11.19
N VAL A 14 -2.96 -1.45 -10.02
CA VAL A 14 -1.73 -2.12 -9.60
C VAL A 14 -1.41 -3.29 -10.55
N ALA A 15 -2.42 -4.10 -10.92
CA ALA A 15 -2.21 -5.20 -11.85
C ALA A 15 -1.75 -4.68 -13.20
N LYS A 16 -2.36 -3.59 -13.68
CA LYS A 16 -1.95 -2.95 -14.94
C LYS A 16 -0.49 -2.50 -14.89
N TYR A 17 -0.13 -1.79 -13.83
CA TYR A 17 1.24 -1.34 -13.65
C TYR A 17 2.22 -2.52 -13.61
N PHE A 18 1.93 -3.52 -12.79
CA PHE A 18 2.76 -4.70 -12.67
C PHE A 18 2.95 -5.37 -14.03
N ASN A 19 1.85 -5.59 -14.75
CA ASN A 19 1.89 -6.30 -16.02
C ASN A 19 2.65 -5.54 -17.10
N GLU A 20 2.63 -4.22 -17.04
CA GLU A 20 3.39 -3.38 -17.98
C GLU A 20 4.89 -3.41 -17.70
N HIS A 21 5.27 -3.71 -16.46
CA HIS A 21 6.68 -3.74 -16.05
C HIS A 21 7.24 -5.15 -15.86
N SER A 22 6.46 -6.16 -16.20
CA SER A 22 6.88 -7.56 -16.09
C SER A 22 6.81 -8.22 -17.47
N GLU A 23 7.90 -8.86 -17.86
CA GLU A 23 7.95 -9.51 -19.17
C GLU A 23 7.36 -10.92 -19.14
N LYS A 24 7.60 -11.65 -18.07
CA LYS A 24 7.26 -13.09 -18.02
C LYS A 24 6.02 -13.40 -17.21
N ILE A 25 5.81 -12.69 -16.13
CA ILE A 25 4.72 -12.97 -15.20
C ILE A 25 3.63 -11.92 -15.38
N LYS A 26 2.39 -12.40 -15.49
CA LYS A 26 1.23 -11.50 -15.53
C LYS A 26 0.30 -11.89 -14.38
N ILE A 27 -0.35 -10.93 -13.78
CA ILE A 27 -1.28 -11.18 -12.68
C ILE A 27 -2.66 -10.59 -12.99
N ASN A 28 -3.67 -11.23 -12.42
CA ASN A 28 -5.04 -10.71 -12.44
C ASN A 28 -5.23 -9.73 -11.29
N PRO A 29 -6.12 -8.74 -11.43
CA PRO A 29 -6.44 -7.84 -10.31
C PRO A 29 -6.85 -8.56 -9.03
N GLU A 30 -7.45 -9.75 -9.16
CA GLU A 30 -7.88 -10.55 -8.00
C GLU A 30 -6.70 -10.96 -7.12
N LYS A 31 -5.50 -11.04 -7.67
CA LYS A 31 -4.31 -11.42 -6.91
C LYS A 31 -3.72 -10.27 -6.13
N VAL A 32 -4.08 -9.04 -6.47
CA VAL A 32 -3.66 -7.86 -5.75
C VAL A 32 -4.46 -7.77 -4.45
N TYR A 33 -3.78 -7.53 -3.34
CA TYR A 33 -4.46 -7.42 -2.06
C TYR A 33 -4.17 -6.09 -1.38
N VAL A 34 -5.12 -5.65 -0.56
CA VAL A 34 -5.00 -4.40 0.18
C VAL A 34 -4.34 -4.67 1.53
N VAL A 35 -3.24 -3.96 1.79
CA VAL A 35 -2.56 -4.03 3.07
C VAL A 35 -3.27 -3.12 4.08
N TRP A 36 -3.59 -1.90 3.68
CA TRP A 36 -4.43 -1.01 4.46
C TRP A 36 -5.14 -0.02 3.53
N LEU A 37 -6.21 0.56 4.07
CA LEU A 37 -7.10 1.48 3.36
C LEU A 37 -7.45 2.62 4.30
N SER A 38 -7.44 3.84 3.77
CA SER A 38 -7.78 5.03 4.53
C SER A 38 -8.60 5.98 3.66
N LYS A 39 -9.55 6.66 4.29
CA LYS A 39 -10.34 7.68 3.62
C LYS A 39 -10.43 8.89 4.55
N VAL A 40 -10.01 10.04 4.05
CA VAL A 40 -10.07 11.30 4.81
C VAL A 40 -10.67 12.35 3.88
N LEU A 41 -11.84 12.86 4.24
CA LEU A 41 -12.58 13.86 3.45
C LEU A 41 -12.78 13.37 2.01
N GLU A 42 -12.26 14.10 1.03
CA GLU A 42 -12.42 13.77 -0.38
C GLU A 42 -11.36 12.81 -0.90
N ASN A 43 -10.42 12.41 -0.05
CA ASN A 43 -9.26 11.62 -0.47
C ASN A 43 -9.35 10.18 0.00
N ASN A 44 -8.96 9.25 -0.88
CA ASN A 44 -8.83 7.84 -0.56
C ASN A 44 -7.38 7.43 -0.77
N LYS A 45 -6.89 6.57 0.11
CA LYS A 45 -5.51 6.09 0.02
C LYS A 45 -5.45 4.63 0.42
N ALA A 46 -4.65 3.85 -0.30
CA ALA A 46 -4.46 2.45 0.01
C ALA A 46 -3.04 2.02 -0.26
N LEU A 47 -2.56 1.07 0.55
CA LEU A 47 -1.32 0.37 0.27
C LEU A 47 -1.69 -1.05 -0.15
N LEU A 48 -1.13 -1.48 -1.27
CA LEU A 48 -1.46 -2.77 -1.86
C LEU A 48 -0.18 -3.54 -2.17
N SER A 49 -0.32 -4.83 -2.34
CA SER A 49 0.78 -5.67 -2.78
C SER A 49 0.25 -6.88 -3.55
N THR A 50 1.15 -7.75 -3.97
CA THR A 50 0.83 -8.95 -4.73
C THR A 50 1.53 -10.15 -4.11
N PRO A 51 1.10 -11.38 -4.44
CA PRO A 51 1.80 -12.58 -3.97
C PRO A 51 3.19 -12.78 -4.58
N ILE A 52 3.55 -11.99 -5.58
CA ILE A 52 4.86 -12.11 -6.21
C ILE A 52 5.93 -11.68 -5.20
N MET A 53 6.95 -12.51 -5.05
CA MET A 53 7.98 -12.28 -4.04
C MET A 53 9.08 -11.36 -4.57
N ASP A 54 8.71 -10.14 -4.87
CA ASP A 54 9.62 -9.10 -5.37
C ASP A 54 9.84 -7.96 -4.37
N GLY A 55 9.19 -8.04 -3.22
CA GLY A 55 9.30 -7.02 -2.19
C GLY A 55 8.61 -5.71 -2.50
N MET A 56 7.75 -5.69 -3.51
CA MET A 56 7.11 -4.44 -3.94
C MET A 56 5.82 -4.17 -3.21
N TYR A 57 5.59 -2.90 -2.93
CA TYR A 57 4.35 -2.36 -2.41
C TYR A 57 3.92 -1.18 -3.27
N TYR A 58 2.62 -0.97 -3.35
CA TYR A 58 2.06 0.07 -4.22
C TYR A 58 1.10 0.91 -3.40
N GLU A 59 1.34 2.22 -3.38
CA GLU A 59 0.45 3.15 -2.70
C GLU A 59 -0.36 3.88 -3.75
N VAL A 60 -1.68 3.78 -3.66
CA VAL A 60 -2.59 4.46 -4.58
C VAL A 60 -3.33 5.54 -3.82
N THR A 61 -3.31 6.74 -4.37
CA THR A 61 -3.98 7.89 -3.77
C THR A 61 -4.97 8.47 -4.78
N TYR A 62 -6.20 8.67 -4.35
CA TYR A 62 -7.20 9.42 -5.10
C TYR A 62 -7.38 10.77 -4.42
N ASN A 63 -7.12 11.84 -5.16
CA ASN A 63 -7.36 13.21 -4.71
C ASN A 63 -8.69 13.66 -5.30
N GLY A 64 -9.72 13.72 -4.47
CA GLY A 64 -11.07 14.04 -4.92
C GLY A 64 -11.22 15.47 -5.43
N ASP A 65 -10.51 16.41 -4.83
CA ASP A 65 -10.58 17.81 -5.23
C ASP A 65 -10.03 18.02 -6.63
N LYS A 66 -8.91 17.36 -6.94
CA LYS A 66 -8.28 17.47 -8.25
C LYS A 66 -8.76 16.43 -9.24
N HIS A 67 -9.49 15.44 -8.77
CA HIS A 67 -9.94 14.30 -9.55
C HIS A 67 -8.76 13.60 -10.23
N GLU A 68 -7.72 13.34 -9.42
CA GLU A 68 -6.49 12.70 -9.88
C GLU A 68 -6.19 11.47 -9.06
N ILE A 69 -5.52 10.51 -9.71
CA ILE A 69 -5.10 9.26 -9.08
C ILE A 69 -3.58 9.15 -9.23
N TYR A 70 -2.91 8.81 -8.14
CA TYR A 70 -1.46 8.64 -8.13
C TYR A 70 -1.14 7.21 -7.71
N LEU A 71 -0.12 6.62 -8.33
CA LEU A 71 0.42 5.32 -7.92
C LEU A 71 1.90 5.48 -7.65
N ASP A 72 2.29 5.14 -6.43
CA ASP A 72 3.70 5.15 -6.02
C ASP A 72 4.12 3.70 -5.77
N ALA A 73 5.26 3.32 -6.33
CA ALA A 73 5.77 1.96 -6.18
C ALA A 73 6.99 1.98 -5.27
N TYR A 74 6.96 1.15 -4.23
CA TYR A 74 8.02 1.07 -3.22
C TYR A 74 8.57 -0.34 -3.15
N ARG A 75 9.88 -0.45 -2.94
CA ARG A 75 10.48 -1.75 -2.66
C ARG A 75 10.81 -1.82 -1.18
N LYS A 76 10.33 -2.87 -0.53
CA LYS A 76 10.65 -3.13 0.86
C LYS A 76 12.14 -3.42 0.97
N LYS A 77 12.83 -2.65 1.80
CA LYS A 77 14.26 -2.79 1.95
C LYS A 77 14.62 -3.93 2.93
N GLU A 78 14.01 -3.91 4.09
CA GLU A 78 14.26 -4.92 5.11
C GLU A 78 13.16 -4.94 6.16
N ASN A 79 13.16 -5.99 6.96
CA ASN A 79 12.24 -6.13 8.07
C ASN A 79 13.05 -6.44 9.32
N ASN A 80 12.92 -5.59 10.34
CA ASN A 80 13.63 -5.74 11.59
C ASN A 80 12.66 -5.98 12.73
N ALA A 81 12.90 -7.03 13.49
CA ALA A 81 12.08 -7.33 14.66
C ALA A 81 12.77 -6.84 15.92
N PHE A 82 12.02 -6.17 16.77
CA PHE A 82 12.50 -5.66 18.03
C PHE A 82 11.62 -6.19 19.15
N ASN A 83 12.20 -6.41 20.31
CA ASN A 83 11.41 -6.75 21.48
C ASN A 83 10.67 -5.50 21.93
N ALA A 84 9.35 -5.57 22.04
CA ALA A 84 8.54 -4.41 22.36
C ALA A 84 8.86 -3.78 23.69
N ASP A 85 9.05 -4.61 24.72
CA ASP A 85 9.33 -4.10 26.07
C ASP A 85 10.67 -3.36 26.11
N GLU A 86 11.67 -3.90 25.45
CA GLU A 86 13.00 -3.28 25.40
C GLU A 86 12.95 -1.95 24.65
N ILE A 87 12.21 -1.89 23.56
CA ILE A 87 12.09 -0.66 22.78
C ILE A 87 11.33 0.41 23.52
N LEU A 88 10.26 0.05 24.19
CA LEU A 88 9.48 1.00 24.98
C LEU A 88 10.33 1.57 26.13
N GLU A 89 11.11 0.73 26.77
CA GLU A 89 12.00 1.17 27.83
C GLU A 89 13.08 2.10 27.32
N GLU A 90 13.70 1.74 26.21
CA GLU A 90 14.83 2.49 25.66
C GLU A 90 14.42 3.81 25.03
N LEU A 91 13.32 3.81 24.24
CA LEU A 91 13.05 4.93 23.35
C LEU A 91 12.06 5.96 23.83
N GLY A 92 11.23 5.65 24.77
CA GLY A 92 10.31 6.70 25.00
C GLY A 92 9.24 6.52 26.05
N ASP A 93 9.20 5.40 26.67
CA ASP A 93 8.18 5.14 27.66
C ASP A 93 8.17 6.19 28.74
N SER A 94 9.35 6.56 29.24
CA SER A 94 9.49 7.55 30.31
C SER A 94 9.07 8.95 29.88
N GLU A 95 9.10 9.24 28.61
CA GLU A 95 8.77 10.56 28.10
C GLU A 95 7.28 10.74 27.86
N ILE A 96 6.57 9.64 27.76
CA ILE A 96 5.13 9.66 27.54
C ILE A 96 4.40 9.96 28.83
N ASN A 97 5.01 9.68 29.95
CA ASN A 97 4.44 9.93 31.28
C ASN A 97 4.61 11.41 31.72
#